data_b4e411fbbe00ed4811db76e88eabf4c6
#
_entry.id   b4e411fbbe00ed4811db76e88eabf4c6
#
_cell.length_a   1.000
_cell.length_b   1.000
_cell.length_c   1.000
_cell.angle_alpha   90.00
_cell.angle_beta   90.00
_cell.angle_gamma   90.00
#
_symmetry.space_group_name_H-M   'P 1'
#
loop_
_entity.id
_entity.type
_entity.pdbx_description
1 polymer ?
#
loop_
_entity_poly.entity_id
_entity_poly.type
_entity_poly.pdbx_seq_one_letter_code
_entity_poly.pdbx_strand_id
1 'polypeptide(L)'
;MSLSKSSFLSILPYLATVGMTLIVAPTAAKLEAGGMTRTNVRKLSQTLCFTGGAVCLSAVAFVVNSTPPEAVTQTTVITIMTLLSIGFGLGAWVRTGLFCGHQDISPKYASIMLGTTNTLAAVASTLSTFFTGYFFSITGGNWALSLFLPIAFFQVVSTLIFMMWDSTPVDFDAIQAEGKLKAA
;
A
#
# COMPACT_ATOMS: atom_id res chain seq x y z
N MET A 1 -21.48 1.76 21.53
CA MET A 1 -20.50 2.88 21.53
C MET A 1 -21.20 4.14 21.05
N SER A 2 -20.89 5.33 21.63
CA SER A 2 -21.46 6.58 21.11
C SER A 2 -20.81 6.92 19.74
N LEU A 3 -21.59 7.55 18.84
CA LEU A 3 -21.13 7.98 17.51
C LEU A 3 -19.83 8.81 17.58
N SER A 4 -19.71 9.71 18.59
CA SER A 4 -18.51 10.51 18.79
C SER A 4 -17.26 9.68 19.11
N LYS A 5 -17.37 8.61 19.90
CA LYS A 5 -16.23 7.72 20.19
C LYS A 5 -15.78 6.95 18.95
N SER A 6 -16.73 6.51 18.11
CA SER A 6 -16.40 5.82 16.85
C SER A 6 -15.67 6.73 15.87
N SER A 7 -16.11 8.00 15.75
CA SER A 7 -15.47 8.97 14.87
C SER A 7 -14.05 9.31 15.32
N PHE A 8 -13.80 9.46 16.63
CA PHE A 8 -12.45 9.67 17.14
C PHE A 8 -11.50 8.51 16.85
N LEU A 9 -11.95 7.27 17.01
CA LEU A 9 -11.13 6.09 16.70
C LEU A 9 -10.77 6.00 15.22
N SER A 10 -11.66 6.44 14.33
CA SER A 10 -11.42 6.43 12.88
C SER A 10 -10.30 7.37 12.42
N ILE A 11 -9.89 8.34 13.24
CA ILE A 11 -8.78 9.27 12.95
C ILE A 11 -7.42 8.60 13.20
N LEU A 12 -7.33 7.64 14.12
CA LEU A 12 -6.06 7.04 14.55
C LEU A 12 -5.21 6.46 13.39
N PRO A 13 -5.76 5.70 12.43
CA PRO A 13 -4.97 5.20 11.31
C PRO A 13 -4.33 6.30 10.47
N TYR A 14 -5.05 7.41 10.26
CA TYR A 14 -4.52 8.56 9.51
C TYR A 14 -3.42 9.29 10.27
N LEU A 15 -3.57 9.49 11.59
CA LEU A 15 -2.52 10.05 12.43
C LEU A 15 -1.27 9.17 12.44
N ALA A 16 -1.42 7.85 12.49
CA ALA A 16 -0.32 6.91 12.38
C ALA A 16 0.42 7.06 11.04
N THR A 17 -0.32 7.23 9.93
CA THR A 17 0.27 7.48 8.60
C THR A 17 1.07 8.79 8.58
N VAL A 18 0.50 9.87 9.12
CA VAL A 18 1.18 11.18 9.18
C VAL A 18 2.45 11.08 10.02
N GLY A 19 2.37 10.52 11.22
CA GLY A 19 3.52 10.35 12.11
C GLY A 19 4.62 9.50 11.47
N MET A 20 4.25 8.38 10.84
CA MET A 20 5.22 7.51 10.16
C MET A 20 5.85 8.19 8.93
N THR A 21 5.10 9.03 8.21
CA THR A 21 5.65 9.77 7.05
C THR A 21 6.85 10.63 7.44
N LEU A 22 6.86 11.23 8.64
CA LEU A 22 7.99 12.02 9.14
C LEU A 22 9.23 11.18 9.43
N ILE A 23 9.06 9.89 9.66
CA ILE A 23 10.14 8.95 10.00
C ILE A 23 10.69 8.26 8.75
N VAL A 24 9.83 7.93 7.80
CA VAL A 24 10.17 7.10 6.63
C VAL A 24 11.22 7.76 5.73
N ALA A 25 11.06 9.04 5.37
CA ALA A 25 11.98 9.72 4.47
C ALA A 25 13.40 9.84 5.05
N PRO A 26 13.62 10.31 6.29
CA PRO A 26 14.94 10.36 6.88
C PRO A 26 15.54 8.97 7.11
N THR A 27 14.73 7.95 7.37
CA THR A 27 15.21 6.57 7.53
C THR A 27 15.72 6.02 6.21
N ALA A 28 14.97 6.20 5.11
CA ALA A 28 15.41 5.79 3.78
C ALA A 28 16.73 6.48 3.38
N ALA A 29 16.84 7.80 3.63
CA ALA A 29 18.07 8.54 3.37
C ALA A 29 19.28 8.03 4.19
N LYS A 30 19.06 7.67 5.46
CA LYS A 30 20.12 7.07 6.30
C LYS A 30 20.57 5.70 5.79
N LEU A 31 19.64 4.88 5.28
CA LEU A 31 19.97 3.58 4.71
C LEU A 31 20.79 3.73 3.42
N GLU A 32 20.49 4.69 2.56
CA GLU A 32 21.27 5.02 1.37
C GLU A 32 22.66 5.54 1.76
N ALA A 33 22.75 6.46 2.71
CA ALA A 33 24.02 6.97 3.24
C ALA A 33 24.88 5.89 3.91
N GLY A 34 24.23 4.86 4.48
CA GLY A 34 24.88 3.68 5.06
C GLY A 34 25.38 2.66 4.04
N GLY A 35 25.26 2.96 2.72
CA GLY A 35 25.78 2.11 1.64
C GLY A 35 24.76 1.13 1.04
N MET A 36 23.48 1.18 1.46
CA MET A 36 22.44 0.39 0.81
C MET A 36 22.13 0.96 -0.57
N THR A 37 22.04 0.10 -1.60
CA THR A 37 21.69 0.54 -2.95
C THR A 37 20.26 1.09 -2.99
N ARG A 38 19.99 2.06 -3.88
CA ARG A 38 18.65 2.64 -4.06
C ARG A 38 17.61 1.57 -4.30
N THR A 39 17.87 0.62 -5.21
CA THR A 39 16.99 -0.52 -5.46
C THR A 39 16.60 -1.25 -4.18
N ASN A 40 17.59 -1.56 -3.33
CA ASN A 40 17.32 -2.28 -2.09
C ASN A 40 16.52 -1.44 -1.09
N VAL A 41 16.79 -0.13 -0.98
CA VAL A 41 15.98 0.77 -0.14
C VAL A 41 14.53 0.83 -0.63
N ARG A 42 14.29 0.91 -1.95
CA ARG A 42 12.95 0.89 -2.54
C ARG A 42 12.25 -0.44 -2.28
N LYS A 43 12.94 -1.56 -2.50
CA LYS A 43 12.41 -2.91 -2.22
C LYS A 43 12.07 -3.09 -0.75
N LEU A 44 12.94 -2.70 0.16
CA LEU A 44 12.68 -2.75 1.60
C LEU A 44 11.46 -1.91 1.97
N SER A 45 11.41 -0.67 1.48
CA SER A 45 10.29 0.25 1.74
C SER A 45 8.96 -0.34 1.26
N GLN A 46 8.93 -0.86 0.05
CA GLN A 46 7.72 -1.43 -0.52
C GLN A 46 7.30 -2.73 0.16
N THR A 47 8.27 -3.56 0.57
CA THR A 47 8.01 -4.78 1.35
C THR A 47 7.41 -4.45 2.71
N LEU A 48 7.95 -3.47 3.43
CA LEU A 48 7.39 -3.01 4.71
C LEU A 48 5.96 -2.50 4.53
N CYS A 49 5.70 -1.73 3.48
CA CYS A 49 4.37 -1.21 3.15
C CYS A 49 3.37 -2.35 2.90
N PHE A 50 3.66 -3.21 1.93
CA PHE A 50 2.70 -4.20 1.47
C PHE A 50 2.64 -5.43 2.38
N THR A 51 3.78 -6.04 2.72
CA THR A 51 3.77 -7.23 3.58
C THR A 51 3.31 -6.89 4.99
N GLY A 52 3.75 -5.76 5.54
CA GLY A 52 3.28 -5.28 6.83
C GLY A 52 1.79 -4.98 6.83
N GLY A 53 1.29 -4.34 5.77
CA GLY A 53 -0.14 -4.12 5.56
C GLY A 53 -0.92 -5.43 5.46
N ALA A 54 -0.44 -6.40 4.67
CA ALA A 54 -1.07 -7.71 4.50
C ALA A 54 -1.16 -8.49 5.83
N VAL A 55 -0.11 -8.46 6.65
CA VAL A 55 -0.11 -9.09 7.98
C VAL A 55 -1.17 -8.45 8.88
N CYS A 56 -1.20 -7.11 8.93
CA CYS A 56 -2.20 -6.39 9.74
C CYS A 56 -3.62 -6.68 9.28
N LEU A 57 -3.89 -6.66 7.97
CA LEU A 57 -5.22 -6.94 7.42
C LEU A 57 -5.64 -8.40 7.65
N SER A 58 -4.72 -9.35 7.53
CA SER A 58 -4.98 -10.76 7.85
C SER A 58 -5.31 -10.95 9.33
N ALA A 59 -4.62 -10.24 10.22
CA ALA A 59 -4.93 -10.26 11.65
C ALA A 59 -6.30 -9.64 11.94
N VAL A 60 -6.66 -8.52 11.27
CA VAL A 60 -8.01 -7.94 11.36
C VAL A 60 -9.06 -8.92 10.85
N ALA A 61 -8.83 -9.58 9.71
CA ALA A 61 -9.73 -10.59 9.16
C ALA A 61 -9.95 -11.73 10.15
N PHE A 62 -8.88 -12.21 10.81
CA PHE A 62 -8.97 -13.24 11.83
C PHE A 62 -9.83 -12.79 13.02
N VAL A 63 -9.58 -11.60 13.56
CA VAL A 63 -10.36 -11.04 14.68
C VAL A 63 -11.83 -10.89 14.31
N VAL A 64 -12.13 -10.35 13.13
CA VAL A 64 -13.51 -10.16 12.65
C VAL A 64 -14.22 -11.49 12.46
N ASN A 65 -13.55 -12.48 11.88
CA ASN A 65 -14.15 -13.80 11.62
C ASN A 65 -14.34 -14.64 12.91
N SER A 66 -13.49 -14.40 13.90
CA SER A 66 -13.53 -15.12 15.19
C SER A 66 -14.50 -14.50 16.20
N THR A 67 -15.04 -13.31 15.93
CA THR A 67 -15.91 -12.58 16.86
C THR A 67 -17.32 -12.45 16.28
N PRO A 68 -18.30 -13.21 16.80
CA PRO A 68 -19.69 -13.05 16.38
C PRO A 68 -20.21 -11.64 16.69
N PRO A 69 -21.15 -11.11 15.92
CA PRO A 69 -21.66 -9.73 16.08
C PRO A 69 -22.14 -9.39 17.48
N GLU A 70 -22.71 -10.38 18.18
CA GLU A 70 -23.23 -10.21 19.54
C GLU A 70 -22.10 -10.14 20.60
N ALA A 71 -20.91 -10.68 20.29
CA ALA A 71 -19.75 -10.75 21.19
C ALA A 71 -18.75 -9.59 20.95
N VAL A 72 -19.08 -8.62 20.11
CA VAL A 72 -18.20 -7.47 19.83
C VAL A 72 -18.08 -6.60 21.08
N THR A 73 -16.90 -6.61 21.67
CA THR A 73 -16.57 -5.80 22.86
C THR A 73 -15.82 -4.53 22.45
N GLN A 74 -15.67 -3.59 23.41
CA GLN A 74 -14.82 -2.44 23.21
C GLN A 74 -13.36 -2.84 22.95
N THR A 75 -12.88 -3.90 23.58
CA THR A 75 -11.53 -4.45 23.35
C THR A 75 -11.37 -4.92 21.91
N THR A 76 -12.37 -5.61 21.34
CA THR A 76 -12.36 -6.05 19.93
C THR A 76 -12.18 -4.86 19.00
N VAL A 77 -12.95 -3.79 19.21
CA VAL A 77 -12.87 -2.56 18.41
C VAL A 77 -11.49 -1.90 18.52
N ILE A 78 -10.96 -1.78 19.75
CA ILE A 78 -9.62 -1.21 19.97
C ILE A 78 -8.55 -2.05 19.28
N THR A 79 -8.63 -3.37 19.36
CA THR A 79 -7.68 -4.28 18.69
C THR A 79 -7.70 -4.08 17.18
N ILE A 80 -8.88 -4.06 16.57
CA ILE A 80 -9.02 -3.83 15.11
C ILE A 80 -8.43 -2.46 14.74
N MET A 81 -8.78 -1.41 15.48
CA MET A 81 -8.30 -0.05 15.21
C MET A 81 -6.78 0.08 15.38
N THR A 82 -6.20 -0.61 16.35
CA THR A 82 -4.74 -0.66 16.55
C THR A 82 -4.06 -1.35 15.38
N LEU A 83 -4.54 -2.52 14.96
CA LEU A 83 -4.01 -3.25 13.81
C LEU A 83 -4.11 -2.43 12.52
N LEU A 84 -5.26 -1.78 12.28
CA LEU A 84 -5.43 -0.88 11.15
C LEU A 84 -4.46 0.32 11.23
N SER A 85 -4.28 0.92 12.42
CA SER A 85 -3.35 2.05 12.60
C SER A 85 -1.89 1.64 12.32
N ILE A 86 -1.48 0.45 12.73
CA ILE A 86 -0.16 -0.10 12.40
C ILE A 86 -0.04 -0.31 10.88
N GLY A 87 -1.03 -0.95 10.26
CA GLY A 87 -1.02 -1.21 8.81
C GLY A 87 -0.99 0.08 7.99
N PHE A 88 -1.78 1.08 8.35
CA PHE A 88 -1.77 2.41 7.72
C PHE A 88 -0.46 3.16 7.94
N GLY A 89 0.13 3.06 9.14
CA GLY A 89 1.45 3.61 9.42
C GLY A 89 2.52 2.99 8.54
N LEU A 90 2.55 1.65 8.42
CA LEU A 90 3.44 0.94 7.50
C LEU A 90 3.18 1.32 6.04
N GLY A 91 1.93 1.64 5.68
CA GLY A 91 1.56 2.17 4.37
C GLY A 91 2.30 3.45 3.97
N ALA A 92 2.79 4.25 4.93
CA ALA A 92 3.58 5.46 4.64
C ALA A 92 4.88 5.16 3.87
N TRP A 93 5.44 3.94 3.97
CA TRP A 93 6.64 3.53 3.26
C TRP A 93 6.47 3.47 1.73
N VAL A 94 5.25 3.48 1.20
CA VAL A 94 5.00 3.58 -0.24
C VAL A 94 5.64 4.83 -0.86
N ARG A 95 5.81 5.90 -0.07
CA ARG A 95 6.37 7.18 -0.54
C ARG A 95 7.83 7.02 -0.97
N THR A 96 8.63 6.30 -0.18
CA THR A 96 10.04 6.01 -0.47
C THR A 96 10.24 4.74 -1.29
N GLY A 97 9.23 3.89 -1.39
CA GLY A 97 9.21 2.73 -2.29
C GLY A 97 8.77 3.13 -3.69
N LEU A 98 7.47 2.99 -3.94
CA LEU A 98 6.88 3.16 -5.27
C LEU A 98 7.03 4.59 -5.82
N PHE A 99 6.73 5.63 -5.03
CA PHE A 99 6.69 7.00 -5.57
C PHE A 99 8.07 7.52 -5.92
N CYS A 100 9.09 7.27 -5.10
CA CYS A 100 10.47 7.60 -5.46
C CYS A 100 10.97 6.76 -6.65
N GLY A 101 10.47 5.54 -6.83
CA GLY A 101 10.82 4.68 -7.95
C GLY A 101 10.58 5.33 -9.33
N HIS A 102 9.52 6.11 -9.50
CA HIS A 102 9.27 6.84 -10.75
C HIS A 102 10.38 7.87 -11.04
N GLN A 103 10.88 8.57 -10.02
CA GLN A 103 11.97 9.53 -10.14
C GLN A 103 13.31 8.85 -10.41
N ASP A 104 13.52 7.67 -9.80
CA ASP A 104 14.75 6.90 -10.00
C ASP A 104 14.85 6.36 -11.44
N ILE A 105 13.73 5.91 -12.04
CA ILE A 105 13.69 5.42 -13.43
C ILE A 105 13.96 6.55 -14.42
N SER A 106 13.25 7.67 -14.30
CA SER A 106 13.46 8.83 -15.17
C SER A 106 12.94 10.11 -14.52
N PRO A 107 13.83 10.98 -14.02
CA PRO A 107 13.43 12.27 -13.45
C PRO A 107 12.62 13.13 -14.43
N LYS A 108 12.97 13.09 -15.72
CA LYS A 108 12.30 13.88 -16.79
C LYS A 108 10.84 13.48 -16.98
N TYR A 109 10.53 12.20 -16.89
CA TYR A 109 9.19 11.65 -17.14
C TYR A 109 8.45 11.20 -15.87
N ALA A 110 9.03 11.44 -14.69
CA ALA A 110 8.48 10.97 -13.40
C ALA A 110 7.03 11.39 -13.17
N SER A 111 6.68 12.64 -13.50
CA SER A 111 5.31 13.15 -13.33
C SER A 111 4.30 12.46 -14.25
N ILE A 112 4.68 12.16 -15.48
CA ILE A 112 3.85 11.45 -16.46
C ILE A 112 3.65 10.00 -15.99
N MET A 113 4.72 9.33 -15.58
CA MET A 113 4.64 7.96 -15.02
C MET A 113 3.76 7.91 -13.78
N LEU A 114 3.92 8.87 -12.86
CA LEU A 114 3.09 8.96 -11.67
C LEU A 114 1.61 9.22 -12.01
N GLY A 115 1.34 10.10 -12.97
CA GLY A 115 -0.02 10.36 -13.46
C GLY A 115 -0.67 9.11 -14.06
N THR A 116 0.06 8.38 -14.89
CA THR A 116 -0.41 7.14 -15.51
C THR A 116 -0.70 6.07 -14.47
N THR A 117 0.22 5.83 -13.53
CA THR A 117 0.02 4.83 -12.47
C THR A 117 -1.12 5.21 -11.53
N ASN A 118 -1.30 6.49 -11.20
CA ASN A 118 -2.43 6.95 -10.40
C ASN A 118 -3.77 6.79 -11.12
N THR A 119 -3.81 7.01 -12.43
CA THR A 119 -5.02 6.78 -13.22
C THR A 119 -5.41 5.30 -13.21
N LEU A 120 -4.45 4.41 -13.44
CA LEU A 120 -4.69 2.96 -13.36
C LEU A 120 -5.10 2.53 -11.94
N ALA A 121 -4.49 3.11 -10.91
CA ALA A 121 -4.85 2.85 -9.53
C ALA A 121 -6.29 3.31 -9.21
N ALA A 122 -6.75 4.44 -9.75
CA ALA A 122 -8.12 4.91 -9.58
C ALA A 122 -9.14 3.95 -10.22
N VAL A 123 -8.85 3.44 -11.43
CA VAL A 123 -9.67 2.42 -12.10
C VAL A 123 -9.71 1.14 -11.25
N ALA A 124 -8.55 0.66 -10.81
CA ALA A 124 -8.45 -0.54 -9.96
C ALA A 124 -9.20 -0.37 -8.63
N SER A 125 -9.14 0.82 -8.02
CA SER A 125 -9.88 1.15 -6.78
C SER A 125 -11.39 1.09 -6.97
N THR A 126 -11.89 1.63 -8.09
CA THR A 126 -13.32 1.57 -8.42
C THR A 126 -13.80 0.14 -8.61
N LEU A 127 -13.04 -0.65 -9.38
CA LEU A 127 -13.34 -2.09 -9.57
C LEU A 127 -13.28 -2.86 -8.24
N SER A 128 -12.28 -2.58 -7.40
CA SER A 128 -12.14 -3.21 -6.09
C SER A 128 -13.35 -2.94 -5.20
N THR A 129 -13.87 -1.71 -5.20
CA THR A 129 -15.07 -1.36 -4.44
C THR A 129 -16.29 -2.14 -4.94
N PHE A 130 -16.47 -2.24 -6.25
CA PHE A 130 -17.53 -3.04 -6.85
C PHE A 130 -17.44 -4.52 -6.48
N PHE A 131 -16.25 -5.12 -6.62
CA PHE A 131 -16.02 -6.52 -6.26
C PHE A 131 -16.22 -6.77 -4.77
N THR A 132 -15.78 -5.84 -3.90
CA THR A 132 -16.02 -5.94 -2.45
C THR A 132 -17.51 -6.03 -2.13
N GLY A 133 -18.34 -5.17 -2.75
CA GLY A 133 -19.79 -5.21 -2.58
C GLY A 133 -20.41 -6.53 -3.08
N TYR A 134 -19.96 -7.00 -4.24
CA TYR A 134 -20.39 -8.29 -4.78
C TYR A 134 -20.02 -9.46 -3.87
N PHE A 135 -18.76 -9.56 -3.46
CA PHE A 135 -18.32 -10.62 -2.53
C PHE A 135 -19.02 -10.53 -1.18
N PHE A 136 -19.28 -9.32 -0.68
CA PHE A 136 -20.01 -9.13 0.56
C PHE A 136 -21.44 -9.72 0.48
N SER A 137 -22.11 -9.56 -0.65
CA SER A 137 -23.45 -10.11 -0.84
C SER A 137 -23.48 -11.64 -0.90
N ILE A 138 -22.53 -12.26 -1.60
CA ILE A 138 -22.47 -13.73 -1.76
C ILE A 138 -21.87 -14.46 -0.56
N THR A 139 -21.09 -13.77 0.28
CA THR A 139 -20.51 -14.34 1.51
C THR A 139 -21.39 -14.15 2.75
N GLY A 140 -22.63 -13.69 2.57
CA GLY A 140 -23.55 -13.47 3.68
C GLY A 140 -23.14 -12.34 4.62
N GLY A 141 -22.45 -11.32 4.11
CA GLY A 141 -22.04 -10.16 4.91
C GLY A 141 -20.68 -10.31 5.62
N ASN A 142 -19.83 -11.24 5.18
CA ASN A 142 -18.54 -11.50 5.81
C ASN A 142 -17.47 -10.52 5.32
N TRP A 143 -17.11 -9.53 6.14
CA TRP A 143 -16.07 -8.53 5.85
C TRP A 143 -14.66 -9.12 5.71
N ALA A 144 -14.35 -10.18 6.45
CA ALA A 144 -13.04 -10.82 6.37
C ALA A 144 -12.78 -11.37 4.97
N LEU A 145 -13.76 -12.07 4.40
CA LEU A 145 -13.67 -12.68 3.07
C LEU A 145 -13.87 -11.67 1.92
N SER A 146 -14.65 -10.62 2.16
CA SER A 146 -15.04 -9.69 1.09
C SER A 146 -14.07 -8.52 0.92
N LEU A 147 -13.36 -8.12 1.98
CA LEU A 147 -12.50 -6.94 1.98
C LEU A 147 -11.07 -7.27 2.43
N PHE A 148 -10.89 -7.75 3.67
CA PHE A 148 -9.57 -7.79 4.28
C PHE A 148 -8.64 -8.83 3.64
N LEU A 149 -9.10 -10.06 3.44
CA LEU A 149 -8.27 -11.13 2.85
C LEU A 149 -7.95 -10.90 1.36
N PRO A 150 -8.88 -10.46 0.49
CA PRO A 150 -8.54 -10.11 -0.88
C PRO A 150 -7.48 -9.01 -0.97
N ILE A 151 -7.59 -7.93 -0.17
CA ILE A 151 -6.59 -6.86 -0.16
C ILE A 151 -5.24 -7.41 0.32
N ALA A 152 -5.21 -8.19 1.40
CA ALA A 152 -3.99 -8.80 1.90
C ALA A 152 -3.33 -9.70 0.85
N PHE A 153 -4.11 -10.50 0.12
CA PHE A 153 -3.63 -11.33 -0.98
C PHE A 153 -2.97 -10.50 -2.09
N PHE A 154 -3.65 -9.45 -2.57
CA PHE A 154 -3.09 -8.58 -3.61
C PHE A 154 -1.85 -7.81 -3.15
N GLN A 155 -1.76 -7.44 -1.87
CA GLN A 155 -0.54 -6.82 -1.31
C GLN A 155 0.65 -7.79 -1.34
N VAL A 156 0.44 -9.07 -1.02
CA VAL A 156 1.50 -10.10 -1.12
C VAL A 156 1.93 -10.27 -2.58
N VAL A 157 0.99 -10.45 -3.50
CA VAL A 157 1.28 -10.56 -4.94
C VAL A 157 2.05 -9.33 -5.44
N SER A 158 1.61 -8.14 -5.06
CA SER A 158 2.29 -6.88 -5.43
C SER A 158 3.70 -6.80 -4.85
N THR A 159 3.93 -7.31 -3.64
CA THR A 159 5.29 -7.41 -3.08
C THR A 159 6.18 -8.28 -3.95
N LEU A 160 5.72 -9.46 -4.34
CA LEU A 160 6.48 -10.38 -5.17
C LEU A 160 6.82 -9.77 -6.53
N ILE A 161 5.87 -9.09 -7.17
CA ILE A 161 6.09 -8.37 -8.43
C ILE A 161 7.11 -7.26 -8.23
N PHE A 162 6.98 -6.46 -7.16
CA PHE A 162 7.90 -5.36 -6.90
C PHE A 162 9.33 -5.83 -6.58
N MET A 163 9.52 -7.02 -6.04
CA MET A 163 10.84 -7.61 -5.83
C MET A 163 11.59 -7.90 -7.13
N MET A 164 10.90 -8.02 -8.26
CA MET A 164 11.52 -8.15 -9.59
C MET A 164 11.95 -6.80 -10.17
N TRP A 165 11.52 -5.68 -9.58
CA TRP A 165 11.83 -4.34 -10.06
C TRP A 165 13.29 -3.95 -9.79
N ASP A 166 13.84 -3.07 -10.65
CA ASP A 166 15.14 -2.45 -10.48
C ASP A 166 15.02 -0.93 -10.69
N SER A 167 15.82 -0.14 -9.96
CA SER A 167 15.87 1.31 -10.04
C SER A 167 16.86 1.83 -11.10
N THR A 168 17.22 1.00 -12.07
CA THR A 168 18.13 1.41 -13.15
C THR A 168 17.49 2.54 -13.97
N PRO A 169 18.16 3.69 -14.12
CA PRO A 169 17.66 4.77 -14.94
C PRO A 169 17.47 4.35 -16.40
N VAL A 170 16.38 4.80 -17.01
CA VAL A 170 16.03 4.52 -18.41
C VAL A 170 16.10 5.82 -19.21
N ASP A 171 16.90 5.83 -20.27
CA ASP A 171 16.95 6.92 -21.24
C ASP A 171 15.88 6.73 -22.32
N PHE A 172 14.70 7.29 -22.06
CA PHE A 172 13.58 7.23 -23.01
C PHE A 172 13.84 8.03 -24.28
N ASP A 173 14.69 9.06 -24.25
CA ASP A 173 15.02 9.86 -25.44
C ASP A 173 15.91 9.04 -26.39
N ALA A 174 16.85 8.29 -25.89
CA ALA A 174 17.68 7.38 -26.68
C ALA A 174 16.82 6.28 -27.33
N ILE A 175 15.91 5.66 -26.55
CA ILE A 175 14.98 4.64 -27.09
C ILE A 175 14.11 5.20 -28.20
N GLN A 176 13.62 6.44 -28.05
CA GLN A 176 12.80 7.08 -29.08
C GLN A 176 13.61 7.39 -30.34
N ALA A 177 14.87 7.83 -30.20
CA ALA A 177 15.76 8.06 -31.31
C ALA A 177 16.05 6.80 -32.11
N GLU A 178 16.35 5.67 -31.43
CA GLU A 178 16.54 4.38 -32.08
C GLU A 178 15.28 3.87 -32.78
N GLY A 179 14.08 4.08 -32.19
CA GLY A 179 12.82 3.70 -32.79
C GLY A 179 12.53 4.48 -34.08
N LYS A 180 12.88 5.77 -34.14
CA LYS A 180 12.75 6.58 -35.37
C LYS A 180 13.72 6.14 -36.45
N LEU A 181 14.94 5.76 -36.11
CA LEU A 181 15.96 5.25 -37.05
C LEU A 181 15.54 3.91 -37.66
N LYS A 182 14.85 3.06 -36.93
CA LYS A 182 14.35 1.76 -37.44
C LYS A 182 13.08 1.88 -38.27
N ALA A 183 12.36 2.99 -38.18
CA ALA A 183 11.11 3.23 -38.91
C ALA A 183 11.32 4.09 -40.21
N ALA A 184 12.51 4.64 -40.43
CA ALA A 184 12.91 5.38 -41.61
C ALA A 184 13.66 4.47 -42.62
#